data_2149957f418871e6bd7e06d6944c6efe
#
_entry.id   2149957f418871e6bd7e06d6944c6efe
#
_cell.length_a   1.000
_cell.length_b   1.000
_cell.length_c   1.000
_cell.angle_alpha   90.00
_cell.angle_beta   90.00
_cell.angle_gamma   90.00
#
_symmetry.space_group_name_H-M   'P 1'
#
loop_
_entity.id
_entity.type
_entity.pdbx_description
1 polymer ?
#
loop_
_entity_poly.entity_id
_entity_poly.type
_entity_poly.pdbx_seq_one_letter_code
_entity_poly.pdbx_strand_id
1 'polypeptide(L)'
;MRVTVLGAGDAFSSGGRRQSGYLVETQGKGLLLDCGTTTLLALKALGIPAERIDLIAISHLHGDHFGGLSFLFLEYIYEHPRTKPLLIAGPPGTEERVRALHSAMYRELAARGVPFPVSFYEFAPEQKETLDGVEFFPFRVPHQEKDISLGYRVRTDGKAILYSGDCGWNEGLITHSQGTDLFICECCYFSTQTNFHVSYPQIAEQRHRLGCKRLILSHIGREVLERMTEVAIECAYDGLVIDL
;
A
#
# COMPACT_ATOMS: atom_id res chain seq x y z
N MET A 1 7.90 0.81 -16.04
CA MET A 1 7.22 0.99 -14.74
C MET A 1 8.26 1.01 -13.64
N ARG A 2 8.16 1.96 -12.73
CA ARG A 2 9.06 2.07 -11.57
C ARG A 2 8.25 1.97 -10.27
N VAL A 3 8.73 1.21 -9.30
CA VAL A 3 8.15 1.13 -7.96
C VAL A 3 9.17 1.67 -6.96
N THR A 4 8.78 2.68 -6.20
CA THR A 4 9.56 3.21 -5.09
C THR A 4 8.90 2.84 -3.77
N VAL A 5 9.62 2.12 -2.91
CA VAL A 5 9.17 1.78 -1.57
C VAL A 5 9.34 3.00 -0.68
N LEU A 6 8.26 3.66 -0.33
CA LEU A 6 8.27 4.82 0.56
C LEU A 6 8.42 4.39 2.01
N GLY A 7 7.87 3.24 2.35
CA GLY A 7 7.98 2.60 3.65
C GLY A 7 7.74 1.11 3.58
N ALA A 8 8.57 0.33 4.28
CA ALA A 8 8.56 -1.13 4.32
C ALA A 8 8.38 -1.69 5.75
N GLY A 9 8.10 -0.85 6.73
CA GLY A 9 7.89 -1.23 8.12
C GLY A 9 6.43 -1.51 8.45
N ASP A 10 6.25 -2.14 9.60
CA ASP A 10 4.97 -2.45 10.22
C ASP A 10 4.29 -1.23 10.87
N ALA A 11 3.12 -1.42 11.47
CA ALA A 11 2.37 -0.39 12.18
C ALA A 11 3.17 0.31 13.30
N PHE A 12 4.15 -0.40 13.87
CA PHE A 12 4.96 0.08 15.00
C PHE A 12 6.23 0.82 14.55
N SER A 13 6.46 0.93 13.25
CA SER A 13 7.72 1.45 12.69
C SER A 13 8.95 0.72 13.24
N SER A 14 8.87 -0.60 13.34
CA SER A 14 9.93 -1.45 13.87
C SER A 14 11.28 -1.16 13.22
N GLY A 15 12.33 -1.03 14.02
CA GLY A 15 13.67 -0.67 13.56
C GLY A 15 13.79 0.74 12.95
N GLY A 16 12.83 1.64 13.20
CA GLY A 16 12.79 2.99 12.63
C GLY A 16 12.32 3.04 11.17
N ARG A 17 11.79 1.94 10.63
CA ARG A 17 11.25 1.88 9.27
C ARG A 17 9.95 2.66 9.15
N ARG A 18 9.73 3.21 7.96
CA ARG A 18 8.49 3.93 7.64
C ARG A 18 7.36 2.93 7.39
N GLN A 19 6.13 3.35 7.71
CA GLN A 19 4.91 2.58 7.47
C GLN A 19 4.61 2.40 5.98
N SER A 20 3.81 1.38 5.66
CA SER A 20 3.53 0.95 4.29
C SER A 20 3.13 2.09 3.34
N GLY A 21 3.80 2.13 2.20
CA GLY A 21 3.51 3.02 1.10
C GLY A 21 4.41 2.70 -0.10
N TYR A 22 3.81 2.52 -1.29
CA TYR A 22 4.54 2.13 -2.50
C TYR A 22 4.09 3.01 -3.65
N LEU A 23 5.00 3.85 -4.15
CA LEU A 23 4.73 4.70 -5.32
C LEU A 23 5.07 3.92 -6.59
N VAL A 24 4.04 3.67 -7.40
CA VAL A 24 4.15 3.03 -8.72
C VAL A 24 4.04 4.11 -9.78
N GLU A 25 5.15 4.39 -10.48
CA GLU A 25 5.21 5.36 -11.56
C GLU A 25 5.13 4.67 -12.91
N THR A 26 4.17 5.11 -13.70
CA THR A 26 3.91 4.64 -15.06
C THR A 26 4.14 5.78 -16.06
N GLN A 27 3.84 5.58 -17.35
CA GLN A 27 3.96 6.65 -18.34
C GLN A 27 2.98 7.79 -18.05
N GLY A 28 3.43 8.76 -17.24
CA GLY A 28 2.72 9.99 -16.95
C GLY A 28 1.75 9.95 -15.77
N LYS A 29 1.73 8.86 -14.97
CA LYS A 29 0.85 8.73 -13.80
C LYS A 29 1.56 8.12 -12.59
N GLY A 30 1.16 8.56 -11.40
CA GLY A 30 1.60 8.01 -10.12
C GLY A 30 0.45 7.36 -9.37
N LEU A 31 0.57 6.05 -9.15
CA LEU A 31 -0.28 5.28 -8.24
C LEU A 31 0.45 5.10 -6.92
N LEU A 32 -0.18 5.47 -5.82
CA LEU A 32 0.29 5.15 -4.47
C LEU A 32 -0.53 3.97 -3.92
N LEU A 33 0.13 2.86 -3.60
CA LEU A 33 -0.45 1.75 -2.86
C LEU A 33 -0.17 2.01 -1.37
N ASP A 34 -1.22 2.22 -0.62
CA ASP A 34 -1.27 2.67 0.76
C ASP A 34 -0.59 4.02 1.05
N CYS A 35 -1.08 4.68 2.07
CA CYS A 35 -0.63 6.00 2.50
C CYS A 35 -0.51 6.04 4.03
N GLY A 36 0.48 5.34 4.57
CA GLY A 36 0.79 5.33 6.00
C GLY A 36 1.18 6.72 6.51
N THR A 37 1.18 6.92 7.81
CA THR A 37 1.42 8.24 8.44
C THR A 37 2.78 8.85 8.09
N THR A 38 3.75 8.03 7.69
CA THR A 38 5.10 8.45 7.30
C THR A 38 5.28 8.70 5.80
N THR A 39 4.22 8.54 4.98
CA THR A 39 4.31 8.68 3.52
C THR A 39 4.81 10.05 3.08
N LEU A 40 4.27 11.14 3.64
CA LEU A 40 4.73 12.49 3.28
C LEU A 40 6.20 12.72 3.68
N LEU A 41 6.61 12.24 4.85
CA LEU A 41 8.01 12.28 5.28
C LEU A 41 8.91 11.54 4.29
N ALA A 42 8.47 10.36 3.82
CA ALA A 42 9.20 9.55 2.84
C ALA A 42 9.39 10.30 1.52
N LEU A 43 8.31 10.87 0.98
CA LEU A 43 8.35 11.66 -0.25
C LEU A 43 9.34 12.83 -0.15
N LYS A 44 9.27 13.61 0.95
CA LYS A 44 10.20 14.72 1.22
C LYS A 44 11.65 14.24 1.32
N ALA A 45 11.91 13.16 2.06
CA ALA A 45 13.26 12.61 2.24
C ALA A 45 13.87 12.07 0.94
N LEU A 46 13.04 11.58 0.02
CA LEU A 46 13.46 11.06 -1.28
C LEU A 46 13.46 12.14 -2.38
N GLY A 47 13.06 13.37 -2.07
CA GLY A 47 12.96 14.45 -3.06
C GLY A 47 11.88 14.19 -4.12
N ILE A 48 10.83 13.41 -3.79
CA ILE A 48 9.74 13.09 -4.70
C ILE A 48 8.58 14.06 -4.45
N PRO A 49 8.21 14.87 -5.44
CA PRO A 49 7.07 15.78 -5.30
C PRO A 49 5.76 15.01 -5.10
N ALA A 50 4.97 15.39 -4.09
CA ALA A 50 3.69 14.74 -3.80
C ALA A 50 2.69 14.84 -4.96
N GLU A 51 2.82 15.87 -5.81
CA GLU A 51 1.99 16.06 -7.01
C GLU A 51 2.13 14.95 -8.04
N ARG A 52 3.14 14.10 -7.93
CA ARG A 52 3.26 12.89 -8.77
C ARG A 52 2.16 11.87 -8.52
N ILE A 53 1.51 11.92 -7.35
CA ILE A 53 0.42 11.00 -7.01
C ILE A 53 -0.87 11.46 -7.69
N ASP A 54 -1.45 10.63 -8.52
CA ASP A 54 -2.73 10.87 -9.19
C ASP A 54 -3.85 10.00 -8.62
N LEU A 55 -3.49 8.78 -8.23
CA LEU A 55 -4.38 7.77 -7.68
C LEU A 55 -3.77 7.17 -6.41
N ILE A 56 -4.58 7.00 -5.38
CA ILE A 56 -4.20 6.29 -4.14
C ILE A 56 -5.12 5.08 -4.00
N ALA A 57 -4.56 3.88 -3.84
CA ALA A 57 -5.32 2.67 -3.58
C ALA A 57 -4.98 2.17 -2.17
N ILE A 58 -5.96 2.21 -1.28
CA ILE A 58 -5.84 1.81 0.13
C ILE A 58 -6.23 0.34 0.26
N SER A 59 -5.35 -0.48 0.82
CA SER A 59 -5.62 -1.90 1.04
C SER A 59 -6.65 -2.15 2.12
N HIS A 60 -6.54 -1.42 3.23
CA HIS A 60 -7.47 -1.50 4.35
C HIS A 60 -7.38 -0.24 5.24
N LEU A 61 -8.30 -0.11 6.19
CA LEU A 61 -8.49 1.14 6.92
C LEU A 61 -7.87 1.14 8.33
N HIS A 62 -6.64 0.54 8.48
CA HIS A 62 -5.78 0.77 9.63
C HIS A 62 -4.95 2.05 9.45
N GLY A 63 -4.63 2.72 10.55
CA GLY A 63 -3.99 4.02 10.53
C GLY A 63 -2.63 4.07 9.84
N ASP A 64 -1.86 3.00 9.89
CA ASP A 64 -0.57 2.85 9.25
C ASP A 64 -0.66 2.62 7.72
N HIS A 65 -1.87 2.48 7.16
CA HIS A 65 -2.13 2.32 5.72
C HIS A 65 -2.88 3.49 5.10
N PHE A 66 -3.68 4.26 5.86
CA PHE A 66 -4.40 5.43 5.31
C PHE A 66 -4.21 6.73 6.11
N GLY A 67 -3.58 6.65 7.28
CA GLY A 67 -3.44 7.80 8.20
C GLY A 67 -2.63 8.96 7.65
N GLY A 68 -1.82 8.76 6.63
CA GLY A 68 -1.03 9.79 5.95
C GLY A 68 -1.83 10.73 5.05
N LEU A 69 -3.07 10.36 4.68
CA LEU A 69 -3.90 11.14 3.75
C LEU A 69 -4.15 12.57 4.22
N SER A 70 -4.41 12.76 5.53
CA SER A 70 -4.65 14.10 6.08
C SER A 70 -3.43 15.01 5.99
N PHE A 71 -2.22 14.47 6.08
CA PHE A 71 -0.97 15.21 5.89
C PHE A 71 -0.73 15.53 4.40
N LEU A 72 -1.07 14.62 3.49
CA LEU A 72 -1.03 14.90 2.05
C LEU A 72 -2.02 16.02 1.68
N PHE A 73 -3.20 16.06 2.28
CA PHE A 73 -4.15 17.16 2.05
C PHE A 73 -3.56 18.51 2.49
N LEU A 74 -2.87 18.57 3.64
CA LEU A 74 -2.17 19.79 4.05
C LEU A 74 -1.08 20.20 3.05
N GLU A 75 -0.28 19.24 2.59
CA GLU A 75 0.74 19.48 1.57
C GLU A 75 0.14 20.11 0.32
N TYR A 76 -0.98 19.55 -0.15
CA TYR A 76 -1.69 20.02 -1.34
C TYR A 76 -2.49 21.32 -1.15
N ILE A 77 -2.74 21.73 0.07
CA ILE A 77 -3.42 23.01 0.37
C ILE A 77 -2.42 24.15 0.53
N TYR A 78 -1.31 23.92 1.25
CA TYR A 78 -0.46 24.99 1.74
C TYR A 78 0.95 25.02 1.18
N GLU A 79 1.59 23.87 1.03
CA GLU A 79 3.00 23.83 0.66
C GLU A 79 3.18 23.79 -0.87
N HIS A 80 2.45 22.87 -1.51
CA HIS A 80 2.42 22.75 -2.97
C HIS A 80 0.98 22.67 -3.45
N PRO A 81 0.31 23.84 -3.64
CA PRO A 81 -1.12 23.88 -3.98
C PRO A 81 -1.47 23.06 -5.22
N ARG A 82 -2.27 22.04 -4.99
CA ARG A 82 -2.71 21.11 -6.04
C ARG A 82 -3.91 21.70 -6.79
N THR A 83 -3.91 21.54 -8.11
CA THR A 83 -5.05 21.90 -8.97
C THR A 83 -5.63 20.72 -9.73
N LYS A 84 -4.83 19.66 -9.92
CA LYS A 84 -5.27 18.45 -10.63
C LYS A 84 -6.09 17.52 -9.71
N PRO A 85 -7.02 16.73 -10.29
CA PRO A 85 -7.81 15.77 -9.52
C PRO A 85 -6.95 14.77 -8.76
N LEU A 86 -7.46 14.30 -7.62
CA LEU A 86 -6.93 13.15 -6.86
C LEU A 86 -8.04 12.12 -6.73
N LEU A 87 -7.77 10.90 -7.15
CA LEU A 87 -8.64 9.76 -6.94
C LEU A 87 -8.13 8.94 -5.76
N ILE A 88 -9.01 8.66 -4.78
CA ILE A 88 -8.71 7.79 -3.65
C ILE A 88 -9.63 6.57 -3.76
N ALA A 89 -9.04 5.40 -3.90
CA ALA A 89 -9.75 4.13 -4.00
C ALA A 89 -9.41 3.24 -2.80
N GLY A 90 -10.33 2.36 -2.39
CA GLY A 90 -10.10 1.44 -1.29
C GLY A 90 -11.29 0.52 -1.02
N PRO A 91 -11.31 -0.20 0.10
CA PRO A 91 -12.44 -1.03 0.49
C PRO A 91 -13.68 -0.17 0.82
N PRO A 92 -14.87 -0.80 0.93
CA PRO A 92 -16.08 -0.11 1.42
C PRO A 92 -15.84 0.64 2.73
N GLY A 93 -16.34 1.88 2.84
CA GLY A 93 -16.14 2.79 3.96
C GLY A 93 -14.91 3.70 3.83
N THR A 94 -14.17 3.63 2.73
CA THR A 94 -12.97 4.46 2.51
C THR A 94 -13.29 5.96 2.57
N GLU A 95 -14.30 6.42 1.84
CA GLU A 95 -14.65 7.84 1.84
C GLU A 95 -15.05 8.32 3.25
N GLU A 96 -15.93 7.58 3.92
CA GLU A 96 -16.39 7.91 5.27
C GLU A 96 -15.21 8.03 6.25
N ARG A 97 -14.32 7.02 6.26
CA ARG A 97 -13.20 6.96 7.20
C ARG A 97 -12.14 8.02 6.92
N VAL A 98 -11.83 8.31 5.66
CA VAL A 98 -10.90 9.39 5.27
C VAL A 98 -11.46 10.75 5.69
N ARG A 99 -12.73 11.02 5.45
CA ARG A 99 -13.38 12.27 5.86
C ARG A 99 -13.43 12.41 7.39
N ALA A 100 -13.76 11.34 8.10
CA ALA A 100 -13.77 11.30 9.57
C ALA A 100 -12.37 11.57 10.15
N LEU A 101 -11.32 10.90 9.60
CA LEU A 101 -9.94 11.12 10.01
C LEU A 101 -9.52 12.58 9.79
N HIS A 102 -9.77 13.13 8.60
CA HIS A 102 -9.41 14.52 8.29
C HIS A 102 -10.13 15.50 9.20
N SER A 103 -11.41 15.26 9.48
CA SER A 103 -12.18 16.08 10.42
C SER A 103 -11.68 15.99 11.86
N ALA A 104 -11.27 14.82 12.31
CA ALA A 104 -10.70 14.62 13.63
C ALA A 104 -9.36 15.36 13.81
N MET A 105 -8.53 15.37 12.76
CA MET A 105 -7.22 16.02 12.79
C MET A 105 -7.28 17.52 12.52
N TYR A 106 -8.12 17.95 11.56
CA TYR A 106 -8.16 19.34 11.04
C TYR A 106 -9.60 19.82 10.83
N ARG A 107 -10.34 19.96 11.91
CA ARG A 107 -11.78 20.25 11.93
C ARG A 107 -12.20 21.40 11.01
N GLU A 108 -11.49 22.54 11.10
CA GLU A 108 -11.84 23.73 10.32
C GLU A 108 -11.54 23.57 8.82
N LEU A 109 -10.45 22.86 8.49
CA LEU A 109 -10.11 22.58 7.09
C LEU A 109 -11.09 21.60 6.48
N ALA A 110 -11.45 20.55 7.21
CA ALA A 110 -12.43 19.58 6.76
C ALA A 110 -13.81 20.25 6.50
N ALA A 111 -14.20 21.22 7.33
CA ALA A 111 -15.44 21.98 7.14
C ALA A 111 -15.41 22.89 5.89
N ARG A 112 -14.24 23.40 5.49
CA ARG A 112 -14.08 24.23 4.26
C ARG A 112 -13.98 23.39 3.01
N GLY A 113 -13.61 22.12 3.14
CA GLY A 113 -13.23 21.25 2.02
C GLY A 113 -11.84 21.56 1.47
N VAL A 114 -11.33 20.66 0.63
CA VAL A 114 -10.05 20.85 -0.06
C VAL A 114 -10.25 21.65 -1.36
N PRO A 115 -9.29 22.53 -1.77
CA PRO A 115 -9.45 23.42 -2.92
C PRO A 115 -9.16 22.74 -4.28
N PHE A 116 -9.05 21.43 -4.32
CA PHE A 116 -8.82 20.64 -5.55
C PHE A 116 -9.84 19.50 -5.64
N PRO A 117 -10.12 18.97 -6.84
CA PRO A 117 -11.07 17.88 -7.00
C PRO A 117 -10.56 16.60 -6.32
N VAL A 118 -11.33 16.05 -5.39
CA VAL A 118 -11.09 14.74 -4.78
C VAL A 118 -12.30 13.87 -5.05
N SER A 119 -12.06 12.68 -5.59
CA SER A 119 -13.07 11.67 -5.79
C SER A 119 -12.71 10.38 -5.07
N PHE A 120 -13.73 9.62 -4.71
CA PHE A 120 -13.57 8.34 -4.03
C PHE A 120 -14.15 7.22 -4.87
N TYR A 121 -13.52 6.05 -4.79
CA TYR A 121 -14.00 4.83 -5.40
C TYR A 121 -13.87 3.68 -4.39
N GLU A 122 -14.94 2.94 -4.16
CA GLU A 122 -14.92 1.80 -3.24
C GLU A 122 -14.98 0.51 -4.03
N PHE A 123 -13.92 -0.30 -3.92
CA PHE A 123 -13.80 -1.55 -4.64
C PHE A 123 -14.73 -2.62 -4.08
N ALA A 124 -15.42 -3.32 -4.98
CA ALA A 124 -15.99 -4.61 -4.67
C ALA A 124 -14.91 -5.69 -4.82
N PRO A 125 -14.70 -6.56 -3.82
CA PRO A 125 -13.74 -7.66 -3.94
C PRO A 125 -14.09 -8.58 -5.12
N GLU A 126 -13.09 -9.18 -5.74
CA GLU A 126 -13.19 -10.15 -6.85
C GLU A 126 -13.81 -9.56 -8.14
N GLN A 127 -13.85 -8.24 -8.26
CA GLN A 127 -14.31 -7.57 -9.47
C GLN A 127 -13.17 -6.78 -10.10
N LYS A 128 -12.97 -7.00 -11.41
CA LYS A 128 -11.97 -6.28 -12.18
C LYS A 128 -12.46 -4.86 -12.47
N GLU A 129 -11.63 -3.87 -12.19
CA GLU A 129 -11.91 -2.47 -12.40
C GLU A 129 -10.77 -1.77 -13.12
N THR A 130 -11.10 -0.72 -13.84
CA THR A 130 -10.10 0.15 -14.47
C THR A 130 -10.31 1.58 -14.00
N LEU A 131 -9.37 2.07 -13.21
CA LEU A 131 -9.37 3.43 -12.69
C LEU A 131 -8.21 4.20 -13.28
N ASP A 132 -8.51 5.29 -13.94
CA ASP A 132 -7.53 6.21 -14.51
C ASP A 132 -6.46 5.51 -15.40
N GLY A 133 -6.88 4.46 -16.14
CA GLY A 133 -6.02 3.68 -17.03
C GLY A 133 -5.21 2.58 -16.34
N VAL A 134 -5.36 2.41 -15.04
CA VAL A 134 -4.78 1.32 -14.25
C VAL A 134 -5.83 0.24 -14.03
N GLU A 135 -5.52 -1.00 -14.38
CA GLU A 135 -6.37 -2.15 -14.14
C GLU A 135 -6.12 -2.71 -12.74
N PHE A 136 -7.17 -2.84 -11.94
CA PHE A 136 -7.17 -3.45 -10.62
C PHE A 136 -7.98 -4.74 -10.61
N PHE A 137 -7.48 -5.74 -9.90
CA PHE A 137 -8.24 -6.86 -9.42
C PHE A 137 -8.08 -6.92 -7.90
N PRO A 138 -8.99 -6.28 -7.14
CA PRO A 138 -9.01 -6.37 -5.68
C PRO A 138 -9.52 -7.74 -5.27
N PHE A 139 -8.87 -8.38 -4.31
CA PHE A 139 -9.32 -9.65 -3.74
C PHE A 139 -9.31 -9.58 -2.22
N ARG A 140 -10.26 -10.27 -1.59
CA ARG A 140 -10.37 -10.25 -0.13
C ARG A 140 -9.23 -11.02 0.51
N VAL A 141 -8.64 -10.44 1.56
CA VAL A 141 -7.60 -11.09 2.37
C VAL A 141 -8.03 -11.16 3.84
N PRO A 142 -7.62 -12.20 4.59
CA PRO A 142 -7.93 -12.31 6.02
C PRO A 142 -7.01 -11.37 6.81
N HIS A 143 -7.58 -10.32 7.42
CA HIS A 143 -6.86 -9.40 8.29
C HIS A 143 -7.77 -8.75 9.34
N GLN A 144 -8.92 -8.24 8.92
CA GLN A 144 -9.91 -7.64 9.80
C GLN A 144 -11.16 -8.53 9.89
N GLU A 145 -11.76 -8.61 11.08
CA GLU A 145 -12.97 -9.42 11.28
C GLU A 145 -14.23 -8.74 10.73
N LYS A 146 -14.35 -7.43 10.91
CA LYS A 146 -15.54 -6.65 10.57
C LYS A 146 -15.43 -5.90 9.27
N ASP A 147 -14.25 -5.33 9.00
CA ASP A 147 -13.99 -4.54 7.81
C ASP A 147 -13.37 -5.41 6.71
N ILE A 148 -13.47 -4.96 5.47
CA ILE A 148 -12.87 -5.65 4.33
C ILE A 148 -11.42 -5.18 4.19
N SER A 149 -10.49 -6.13 4.13
CA SER A 149 -9.10 -5.92 3.74
C SER A 149 -8.86 -6.51 2.36
N LEU A 150 -8.13 -5.77 1.53
CA LEU A 150 -7.91 -6.09 0.11
C LEU A 150 -6.43 -6.29 -0.18
N GLY A 151 -6.12 -7.35 -0.91
CA GLY A 151 -4.94 -7.42 -1.75
C GLY A 151 -5.27 -6.90 -3.14
N TYR A 152 -4.27 -6.43 -3.87
CA TYR A 152 -4.45 -5.88 -5.22
C TYR A 152 -3.54 -6.57 -6.22
N ARG A 153 -4.11 -7.09 -7.29
CA ARG A 153 -3.37 -7.33 -8.52
C ARG A 153 -3.56 -6.12 -9.43
N VAL A 154 -2.48 -5.40 -9.70
CA VAL A 154 -2.47 -4.17 -10.49
C VAL A 154 -1.78 -4.43 -11.82
N ARG A 155 -2.38 -3.97 -12.93
CA ARG A 155 -1.77 -4.03 -14.27
C ARG A 155 -1.77 -2.67 -14.91
N THR A 156 -0.61 -2.26 -15.40
CA THR A 156 -0.41 -1.05 -16.18
C THR A 156 0.90 -1.16 -16.97
N ASP A 157 1.04 -0.49 -18.11
CA ASP A 157 2.23 -0.52 -18.99
C ASP A 157 2.71 -1.94 -19.36
N GLY A 158 1.78 -2.89 -19.50
CA GLY A 158 2.12 -4.28 -19.81
C GLY A 158 2.77 -5.07 -18.67
N LYS A 159 2.88 -4.49 -17.49
CA LYS A 159 3.42 -5.09 -16.26
C LYS A 159 2.33 -5.40 -15.25
N ALA A 160 2.59 -6.36 -14.38
CA ALA A 160 1.67 -6.76 -13.31
C ALA A 160 2.39 -6.78 -11.96
N ILE A 161 1.76 -6.13 -10.98
CA ILE A 161 2.20 -6.14 -9.57
C ILE A 161 1.12 -6.83 -8.75
N LEU A 162 1.52 -7.70 -7.81
CA LEU A 162 0.69 -8.15 -6.72
C LEU A 162 1.12 -7.42 -5.45
N TYR A 163 0.16 -6.86 -4.73
CA TYR A 163 0.33 -6.30 -3.40
C TYR A 163 -0.62 -7.01 -2.44
N SER A 164 -0.08 -7.60 -1.39
CA SER A 164 -0.90 -8.36 -0.43
C SER A 164 -1.79 -7.47 0.45
N GLY A 165 -1.42 -6.19 0.67
CA GLY A 165 -1.87 -5.48 1.86
C GLY A 165 -1.40 -6.24 3.10
N ASP A 166 -1.99 -5.95 4.26
CA ASP A 166 -1.82 -6.79 5.44
C ASP A 166 -2.77 -7.98 5.37
N CYS A 167 -2.24 -9.17 5.60
CA CYS A 167 -3.04 -10.37 5.47
C CYS A 167 -2.46 -11.57 6.21
N GLY A 168 -3.31 -12.44 6.70
CA GLY A 168 -2.93 -13.81 6.99
C GLY A 168 -2.71 -14.62 5.72
N TRP A 169 -2.03 -15.78 5.86
CA TRP A 169 -1.84 -16.68 4.72
C TRP A 169 -3.18 -17.11 4.10
N ASN A 170 -3.28 -17.03 2.79
CA ASN A 170 -4.44 -17.47 2.03
C ASN A 170 -4.06 -17.88 0.61
N GLU A 171 -4.84 -18.79 -0.01
CA GLU A 171 -4.58 -19.32 -1.36
C GLU A 171 -4.73 -18.24 -2.45
N GLY A 172 -5.41 -17.13 -2.18
CA GLY A 172 -5.48 -15.98 -3.09
C GLY A 172 -4.10 -15.44 -3.43
N LEU A 173 -3.15 -15.46 -2.50
CA LEU A 173 -1.77 -15.02 -2.73
C LEU A 173 -1.09 -15.85 -3.83
N ILE A 174 -1.34 -17.17 -3.82
CA ILE A 174 -0.81 -18.06 -4.86
C ILE A 174 -1.50 -17.79 -6.19
N THR A 175 -2.84 -17.79 -6.19
CA THR A 175 -3.64 -17.60 -7.41
C THR A 175 -3.31 -16.28 -8.11
N HIS A 176 -3.26 -15.18 -7.36
CA HIS A 176 -3.05 -13.85 -7.93
C HIS A 176 -1.57 -13.54 -8.21
N SER A 177 -0.61 -14.31 -7.67
CA SER A 177 0.80 -14.17 -7.99
C SER A 177 1.16 -14.66 -9.39
N GLN A 178 0.33 -15.52 -9.99
CA GLN A 178 0.65 -16.16 -11.28
C GLN A 178 0.87 -15.13 -12.39
N GLY A 179 2.08 -15.14 -12.97
CA GLY A 179 2.47 -14.26 -14.07
C GLY A 179 2.61 -12.79 -13.69
N THR A 180 2.82 -12.45 -12.42
CA THR A 180 3.16 -11.09 -12.01
C THR A 180 4.66 -10.82 -12.16
N ASP A 181 5.02 -9.57 -12.46
CA ASP A 181 6.41 -9.13 -12.53
C ASP A 181 7.00 -8.92 -11.12
N LEU A 182 6.20 -8.39 -10.20
CA LEU A 182 6.57 -8.14 -8.82
C LEU A 182 5.44 -8.58 -7.87
N PHE A 183 5.80 -9.23 -6.78
CA PHE A 183 4.92 -9.46 -5.65
C PHE A 183 5.51 -8.77 -4.41
N ILE A 184 4.78 -7.78 -3.88
CA ILE A 184 5.05 -7.12 -2.61
C ILE A 184 4.19 -7.82 -1.56
N CYS A 185 4.82 -8.67 -0.75
CA CYS A 185 4.14 -9.51 0.24
C CYS A 185 4.47 -9.02 1.63
N GLU A 186 3.45 -8.85 2.48
CA GLU A 186 3.71 -8.58 3.90
C GLU A 186 4.47 -9.74 4.56
N CYS A 187 5.24 -9.45 5.58
CA CYS A 187 5.90 -10.41 6.46
C CYS A 187 6.13 -9.81 7.84
N CYS A 188 5.07 -9.73 8.63
CA CYS A 188 5.12 -9.07 9.93
C CYS A 188 5.87 -9.90 10.98
N TYR A 189 5.76 -11.22 10.93
CA TYR A 189 6.30 -12.12 11.94
C TYR A 189 7.33 -13.10 11.38
N PHE A 190 8.23 -13.54 12.26
CA PHE A 190 9.14 -14.65 11.96
C PHE A 190 8.65 -15.96 12.60
N SER A 191 8.39 -15.95 13.89
CA SER A 191 8.00 -17.14 14.65
C SER A 191 6.52 -17.15 15.05
N THR A 192 5.97 -15.98 15.30
CA THR A 192 4.56 -15.83 15.69
C THR A 192 3.64 -16.19 14.52
N GLN A 193 2.64 -17.02 14.81
CA GLN A 193 1.61 -17.41 13.83
C GLN A 193 0.28 -16.79 14.21
N THR A 194 -0.33 -16.09 13.28
CA THR A 194 -1.66 -15.50 13.41
C THR A 194 -2.48 -15.75 12.15
N ASN A 195 -3.79 -15.55 12.24
CA ASN A 195 -4.66 -15.59 11.07
C ASN A 195 -4.70 -14.24 10.32
N PHE A 196 -4.04 -13.21 10.86
CA PHE A 196 -4.16 -11.80 10.40
C PHE A 196 -2.90 -11.26 9.75
N HIS A 197 -1.76 -11.94 9.93
CA HIS A 197 -0.49 -11.58 9.32
C HIS A 197 0.29 -12.82 8.92
N VAL A 198 1.05 -12.70 7.85
CA VAL A 198 1.90 -13.78 7.36
C VAL A 198 3.19 -13.85 8.17
N SER A 199 3.65 -15.06 8.46
CA SER A 199 4.98 -15.32 9.01
C SER A 199 5.96 -15.77 7.94
N TYR A 200 7.26 -15.51 8.16
CA TYR A 200 8.31 -15.90 7.23
C TYR A 200 8.32 -17.39 6.85
N PRO A 201 8.17 -18.35 7.79
CA PRO A 201 8.12 -19.77 7.46
C PRO A 201 6.98 -20.13 6.52
N GLN A 202 5.79 -19.52 6.68
CA GLN A 202 4.65 -19.75 5.79
C GLN A 202 4.99 -19.35 4.34
N ILE A 203 5.62 -18.18 4.16
CA ILE A 203 6.02 -17.73 2.82
C ILE A 203 7.11 -18.61 2.26
N ALA A 204 8.14 -18.93 3.05
CA ALA A 204 9.28 -19.74 2.64
C ALA A 204 8.85 -21.15 2.18
N GLU A 205 7.95 -21.79 2.91
CA GLU A 205 7.39 -23.09 2.57
C GLU A 205 6.60 -23.05 1.26
N GLN A 206 5.78 -22.03 1.07
CA GLN A 206 4.89 -21.94 -0.07
C GLN A 206 5.50 -21.22 -1.28
N ARG A 207 6.74 -20.72 -1.17
CA ARG A 207 7.38 -19.93 -2.23
C ARG A 207 7.39 -20.63 -3.58
N HIS A 208 7.57 -21.95 -3.61
CA HIS A 208 7.62 -22.73 -4.85
C HIS A 208 6.30 -22.72 -5.64
N ARG A 209 5.18 -22.36 -5.02
CA ARG A 209 3.85 -22.24 -5.63
C ARG A 209 3.58 -20.85 -6.19
N LEU A 210 4.36 -19.83 -5.78
CA LEU A 210 4.19 -18.44 -6.22
C LEU A 210 4.74 -18.28 -7.64
N GLY A 211 3.93 -17.76 -8.56
CA GLY A 211 4.26 -17.59 -9.97
C GLY A 211 4.75 -16.19 -10.36
N CYS A 212 5.24 -15.40 -9.41
CA CYS A 212 5.81 -14.08 -9.65
C CYS A 212 7.28 -14.17 -10.10
N LYS A 213 7.73 -13.20 -10.92
CA LYS A 213 9.14 -13.11 -11.33
C LYS A 213 10.05 -12.66 -10.19
N ARG A 214 9.57 -11.71 -9.35
CA ARG A 214 10.28 -11.18 -8.18
C ARG A 214 9.33 -11.14 -7.00
N LEU A 215 9.77 -11.66 -5.86
CA LEU A 215 9.09 -11.59 -4.57
C LEU A 215 9.91 -10.72 -3.64
N ILE A 216 9.30 -9.71 -3.04
CA ILE A 216 9.88 -8.92 -1.96
C ILE A 216 8.98 -8.96 -0.74
N LEU A 217 9.60 -9.10 0.44
CA LEU A 217 8.90 -9.04 1.72
C LEU A 217 8.86 -7.60 2.19
N SER A 218 7.73 -7.17 2.71
CA SER A 218 7.52 -5.82 3.23
C SER A 218 6.64 -5.87 4.49
N HIS A 219 6.25 -4.73 5.04
CA HIS A 219 5.55 -4.67 6.34
C HIS A 219 6.32 -5.45 7.42
N ILE A 220 7.64 -5.21 7.45
CA ILE A 220 8.59 -6.00 8.22
C ILE A 220 8.50 -5.66 9.71
N GLY A 221 8.06 -6.62 10.52
CA GLY A 221 8.00 -6.48 11.95
C GLY A 221 9.31 -6.81 12.67
N ARG A 222 9.31 -6.55 13.99
CA ARG A 222 10.51 -6.69 14.83
C ARG A 222 11.13 -8.09 14.78
N GLU A 223 10.31 -9.15 14.86
CA GLU A 223 10.83 -10.53 14.84
C GLU A 223 11.65 -10.83 13.57
N VAL A 224 11.19 -10.35 12.42
CA VAL A 224 11.89 -10.52 11.14
C VAL A 224 13.17 -9.71 11.12
N LEU A 225 13.14 -8.46 11.64
CA LEU A 225 14.34 -7.60 11.71
C LEU A 225 15.43 -8.20 12.60
N GLU A 226 15.08 -8.78 13.75
CA GLU A 226 16.02 -9.42 14.67
C GLU A 226 16.66 -10.68 14.08
N ARG A 227 16.02 -11.27 13.06
CA ARG A 227 16.45 -12.52 12.39
C ARG A 227 16.72 -12.34 10.92
N MET A 228 17.05 -11.13 10.48
CA MET A 228 17.24 -10.80 9.04
C MET A 228 18.27 -11.69 8.35
N THR A 229 19.29 -12.17 9.07
CA THR A 229 20.32 -13.08 8.53
C THR A 229 19.78 -14.48 8.19
N GLU A 230 18.61 -14.86 8.72
CA GLU A 230 17.95 -16.13 8.44
C GLU A 230 16.92 -16.02 7.33
N VAL A 231 16.63 -14.80 6.86
CA VAL A 231 15.67 -14.53 5.79
C VAL A 231 16.36 -14.64 4.43
N ALA A 232 16.05 -15.69 3.67
CA ALA A 232 16.61 -15.92 2.34
C ALA A 232 15.83 -15.22 1.20
N ILE A 233 14.66 -14.67 1.50
CA ILE A 233 13.83 -13.92 0.53
C ILE A 233 14.18 -12.44 0.65
N GLU A 234 14.23 -11.75 -0.49
CA GLU A 234 14.53 -10.33 -0.54
C GLU A 234 13.54 -9.53 0.32
N CYS A 235 14.06 -8.67 1.20
CA CYS A 235 13.26 -7.75 2.01
C CYS A 235 13.32 -6.34 1.43
N ALA A 236 12.18 -5.69 1.34
CA ALA A 236 12.10 -4.28 1.03
C ALA A 236 12.73 -3.43 2.14
N TYR A 237 13.18 -2.25 1.78
CA TYR A 237 13.64 -1.21 2.69
C TYR A 237 13.18 0.16 2.18
N ASP A 238 13.15 1.13 3.09
CA ASP A 238 12.73 2.48 2.78
C ASP A 238 13.63 3.12 1.71
N GLY A 239 13.04 3.55 0.61
CA GLY A 239 13.76 4.13 -0.53
C GLY A 239 14.23 3.12 -1.58
N LEU A 240 13.93 1.81 -1.44
CA LEU A 240 14.21 0.83 -2.49
C LEU A 240 13.47 1.21 -3.77
N VAL A 241 14.20 1.25 -4.89
CA VAL A 241 13.65 1.49 -6.23
C VAL A 241 13.75 0.22 -7.06
N ILE A 242 12.65 -0.15 -7.71
CA ILE A 242 12.51 -1.33 -8.54
C ILE A 242 12.04 -0.90 -9.93
N ASP A 243 12.84 -1.14 -10.95
CA ASP A 243 12.45 -0.96 -12.35
C ASP A 243 11.96 -2.30 -12.92
N LEU A 244 10.75 -2.32 -13.51
CA LEU A 244 10.07 -3.51 -14.07
C LEU A 244 10.02 -3.49 -15.60
#